data_1829165a4271b87c5d9f8971be65e11f
#
_entry.id   1829165a4271b87c5d9f8971be65e11f
#
_cell.length_a   1.000
_cell.length_b   1.000
_cell.length_c   1.000
_cell.angle_alpha   90.00
_cell.angle_beta   90.00
_cell.angle_gamma   90.00
#
_symmetry.space_group_name_H-M   'P 1'
#
loop_
_entity.id
_entity.type
_entity.pdbx_description
1 polymer ?
#
loop_
_entity_poly.entity_id
_entity_poly.type
_entity_poly.pdbx_seq_one_letter_code
_entity_poly.pdbx_strand_id
1 'polypeptide(L)'
;MNDILFGNNNKAVIKKLANRSFRSNKMRNVIAVIAIALTTFLFTAVLTIGMGANGTLEYSMAKLMGSSADALVQGLSEEQFQQLKRNAMFEKVGCWIPVEIMTNTNRRVAEVDYADQTQLEIRMLTPRTGSAPQKANEVLVSANILKDLNIEEKIGAEIPIEFKNRQSGQMYHFDMIVSGIYDTPNEKSESVIVSKAFMEENPEMMNEIAQGREGCGIYDADVIMRDSSMVKERISEFVRSIGGNPDDRSAENYVRVAPNTFLSNNSGGSIMWLVAGVFGVL
;
A
#
# COMPACT_ATOMS: atom_id res chain seq x y z
N MET A 1 10.36 -30.62 -65.08
CA MET A 1 8.94 -30.32 -65.40
C MET A 1 8.16 -29.94 -64.12
N ASN A 2 8.73 -29.12 -63.21
CA ASN A 2 8.10 -28.78 -61.92
C ASN A 2 8.04 -27.28 -61.59
N ASP A 3 8.31 -26.39 -62.56
CA ASP A 3 8.42 -24.96 -62.27
C ASP A 3 7.21 -24.11 -62.71
N ILE A 4 6.22 -24.74 -63.37
CA ILE A 4 5.08 -23.98 -63.92
C ILE A 4 3.98 -23.75 -62.87
N LEU A 5 3.92 -24.53 -61.82
CA LEU A 5 2.88 -24.43 -60.76
C LEU A 5 3.17 -23.36 -59.71
N PHE A 6 4.42 -22.98 -59.49
CA PHE A 6 4.80 -22.03 -58.47
C PHE A 6 5.00 -20.57 -58.97
N GLY A 7 5.08 -20.37 -60.27
CA GLY A 7 5.28 -19.06 -60.90
C GLY A 7 4.00 -18.29 -61.21
N ASN A 8 2.82 -18.86 -61.03
CA ASN A 8 1.55 -18.21 -61.39
C ASN A 8 1.01 -17.35 -60.26
N ASN A 9 1.65 -16.18 -60.03
CA ASN A 9 1.24 -15.24 -59.04
C ASN A 9 0.08 -14.36 -59.53
N ASN A 10 -1.13 -14.91 -59.54
CA ASN A 10 -2.37 -14.22 -59.97
C ASN A 10 -2.86 -13.17 -58.95
N LYS A 11 -1.97 -12.47 -58.26
CA LYS A 11 -2.34 -11.41 -57.29
C LYS A 11 -3.27 -10.36 -57.91
N ALA A 12 -3.07 -10.02 -59.17
CA ALA A 12 -3.94 -9.06 -59.85
C ALA A 12 -5.36 -9.59 -60.07
N VAL A 13 -5.50 -10.87 -60.40
CA VAL A 13 -6.81 -11.50 -60.59
C VAL A 13 -7.50 -11.71 -59.25
N ILE A 14 -6.77 -12.16 -58.24
CA ILE A 14 -7.30 -12.31 -56.87
C ILE A 14 -7.78 -10.93 -56.32
N LYS A 15 -6.99 -9.86 -56.50
CA LYS A 15 -7.37 -8.51 -56.12
C LYS A 15 -8.59 -7.99 -56.85
N LYS A 16 -8.70 -8.30 -58.15
CA LYS A 16 -9.86 -7.89 -58.96
C LYS A 16 -11.13 -8.66 -58.58
N LEU A 17 -11.02 -9.95 -58.29
CA LEU A 17 -12.11 -10.80 -57.77
C LEU A 17 -12.55 -10.35 -56.38
N ALA A 18 -11.61 -10.11 -55.47
CA ALA A 18 -11.89 -9.62 -54.13
C ALA A 18 -12.61 -8.27 -54.16
N ASN A 19 -12.15 -7.32 -54.98
CA ASN A 19 -12.80 -6.02 -55.14
C ASN A 19 -14.21 -6.14 -55.73
N ARG A 20 -14.41 -7.05 -56.70
CA ARG A 20 -15.72 -7.29 -57.32
C ARG A 20 -16.69 -7.94 -56.34
N SER A 21 -16.25 -8.91 -55.56
CA SER A 21 -17.00 -9.55 -54.48
C SER A 21 -17.36 -8.53 -53.37
N PHE A 22 -16.39 -7.70 -53.01
CA PHE A 22 -16.62 -6.63 -52.03
C PHE A 22 -17.68 -5.60 -52.48
N ARG A 23 -17.61 -5.20 -53.75
CA ARG A 23 -18.59 -4.25 -54.32
C ARG A 23 -19.99 -4.88 -54.51
N SER A 24 -20.08 -6.17 -54.79
CA SER A 24 -21.36 -6.89 -54.98
C SER A 24 -22.11 -7.04 -53.65
N ASN A 25 -21.39 -7.14 -52.53
CA ASN A 25 -21.97 -7.36 -51.19
C ASN A 25 -21.71 -6.19 -50.22
N LYS A 26 -21.72 -4.94 -50.72
CA LYS A 26 -21.37 -3.75 -49.93
C LYS A 26 -22.11 -3.67 -48.61
N MET A 27 -23.43 -3.81 -48.58
CA MET A 27 -24.23 -3.72 -47.38
C MET A 27 -23.87 -4.79 -46.33
N ARG A 28 -23.70 -6.03 -46.78
CA ARG A 28 -23.30 -7.13 -45.86
C ARG A 28 -21.92 -6.86 -45.25
N ASN A 29 -20.97 -6.39 -46.07
CA ASN A 29 -19.62 -6.10 -45.61
C ASN A 29 -19.56 -4.91 -44.65
N VAL A 30 -20.35 -3.86 -44.92
CA VAL A 30 -20.47 -2.70 -44.02
C VAL A 30 -21.07 -3.12 -42.68
N ILE A 31 -22.16 -3.91 -42.72
CA ILE A 31 -22.76 -4.44 -41.46
C ILE A 31 -21.76 -5.29 -40.67
N ALA A 32 -21.01 -6.16 -41.37
CA ALA A 32 -19.97 -6.98 -40.68
C ALA A 32 -18.87 -6.12 -40.04
N VAL A 33 -18.39 -5.07 -40.75
CA VAL A 33 -17.39 -4.14 -40.20
C VAL A 33 -17.94 -3.38 -38.99
N ILE A 34 -19.18 -2.88 -39.08
CA ILE A 34 -19.84 -2.19 -37.97
C ILE A 34 -20.01 -3.15 -36.77
N ALA A 35 -20.44 -4.38 -37.01
CA ALA A 35 -20.61 -5.37 -35.96
C ALA A 35 -19.28 -5.66 -35.24
N ILE A 36 -18.20 -5.88 -36.00
CA ILE A 36 -16.86 -6.10 -35.42
C ILE A 36 -16.40 -4.85 -34.65
N ALA A 37 -16.57 -3.66 -35.21
CA ALA A 37 -16.19 -2.41 -34.55
C ALA A 37 -16.95 -2.19 -33.24
N LEU A 38 -18.28 -2.42 -33.24
CA LEU A 38 -19.10 -2.32 -32.03
C LEU A 38 -18.70 -3.36 -30.98
N THR A 39 -18.46 -4.61 -31.38
CA THR A 39 -18.03 -5.66 -30.46
C THR A 39 -16.69 -5.32 -29.83
N THR A 40 -15.72 -4.86 -30.64
CA THR A 40 -14.40 -4.45 -30.15
C THR A 40 -14.51 -3.24 -29.21
N PHE A 41 -15.33 -2.25 -29.57
CA PHE A 41 -15.59 -1.07 -28.75
C PHE A 41 -16.21 -1.45 -27.40
N LEU A 42 -17.26 -2.27 -27.40
CA LEU A 42 -17.90 -2.76 -26.17
C LEU A 42 -16.94 -3.52 -25.29
N PHE A 43 -16.16 -4.44 -25.88
CA PHE A 43 -15.17 -5.21 -25.13
C PHE A 43 -14.11 -4.30 -24.48
N THR A 44 -13.57 -3.35 -25.24
CA THR A 44 -12.59 -2.38 -24.73
C THR A 44 -13.19 -1.51 -23.64
N ALA A 45 -14.42 -1.01 -23.84
CA ALA A 45 -15.12 -0.17 -22.88
C ALA A 45 -15.35 -0.92 -21.54
N VAL A 46 -15.82 -2.17 -21.60
CA VAL A 46 -16.05 -2.98 -20.39
C VAL A 46 -14.76 -3.26 -19.64
N LEU A 47 -13.68 -3.59 -20.37
CA LEU A 47 -12.38 -3.79 -19.74
C LEU A 47 -11.86 -2.49 -19.09
N THR A 48 -11.95 -1.37 -19.79
CA THR A 48 -11.46 -0.07 -19.26
C THR A 48 -12.24 0.36 -18.03
N ILE A 49 -13.57 0.24 -18.06
CA ILE A 49 -14.42 0.57 -16.91
C ILE A 49 -14.14 -0.39 -15.75
N GLY A 50 -14.02 -1.70 -16.03
CA GLY A 50 -13.72 -2.70 -15.01
C GLY A 50 -12.39 -2.45 -14.30
N MET A 51 -11.33 -2.18 -15.06
CA MET A 51 -10.01 -1.87 -14.49
C MET A 51 -10.01 -0.54 -13.73
N GLY A 52 -10.65 0.48 -14.26
CA GLY A 52 -10.76 1.79 -13.60
C GLY A 52 -11.57 1.73 -12.31
N ALA A 53 -12.68 0.98 -12.30
CA ALA A 53 -13.50 0.78 -11.11
C ALA A 53 -12.73 0.04 -10.02
N ASN A 54 -11.96 -0.99 -10.38
CA ASN A 54 -11.15 -1.74 -9.42
C ASN A 54 -10.09 -0.86 -8.76
N GLY A 55 -9.31 -0.11 -9.53
CA GLY A 55 -8.30 0.82 -8.99
C GLY A 55 -8.90 1.91 -8.09
N THR A 56 -10.09 2.43 -8.44
CA THR A 56 -10.81 3.40 -7.60
C THR A 56 -11.29 2.78 -6.29
N LEU A 57 -11.78 1.54 -6.33
CA LEU A 57 -12.19 0.81 -5.13
C LEU A 57 -11.00 0.51 -4.22
N GLU A 58 -9.90 0.01 -4.77
CA GLU A 58 -8.67 -0.25 -4.01
C GLU A 58 -8.16 1.02 -3.33
N TYR A 59 -8.06 2.14 -4.06
CA TYR A 59 -7.65 3.42 -3.49
C TYR A 59 -8.61 3.90 -2.39
N SER A 60 -9.93 3.82 -2.62
CA SER A 60 -10.94 4.24 -1.65
C SER A 60 -10.87 3.39 -0.38
N MET A 61 -10.62 2.09 -0.52
CA MET A 61 -10.46 1.18 0.60
C MET A 61 -9.14 1.39 1.34
N ALA A 62 -8.03 1.59 0.64
CA ALA A 62 -6.76 1.94 1.24
C ALA A 62 -6.88 3.23 2.07
N LYS A 63 -7.60 4.24 1.54
CA LYS A 63 -7.88 5.47 2.27
C LYS A 63 -8.76 5.24 3.51
N LEU A 64 -9.80 4.41 3.40
CA LEU A 64 -10.68 4.06 4.52
C LEU A 64 -9.94 3.28 5.61
N MET A 65 -9.04 2.38 5.21
CA MET A 65 -8.20 1.58 6.10
C MET A 65 -6.99 2.36 6.65
N GLY A 66 -6.61 3.46 6.01
CA GLY A 66 -5.41 4.23 6.34
C GLY A 66 -4.10 3.57 5.89
N SER A 67 -4.17 2.54 5.04
CA SER A 67 -3.00 1.84 4.51
C SER A 67 -3.31 1.11 3.21
N SER A 68 -2.37 1.14 2.26
CA SER A 68 -2.40 0.35 1.03
C SER A 68 -1.65 -0.98 1.14
N ALA A 69 -1.21 -1.37 2.35
CA ALA A 69 -0.47 -2.60 2.57
C ALA A 69 -1.32 -3.85 2.35
N ASP A 70 -0.73 -4.90 1.79
CA ASP A 70 -1.32 -6.25 1.74
C ASP A 70 -1.35 -6.92 3.10
N ALA A 71 -0.35 -6.62 3.95
CA ALA A 71 -0.30 -7.10 5.32
C ALA A 71 0.55 -6.18 6.23
N LEU A 72 0.25 -6.27 7.53
CA LEU A 72 1.06 -5.72 8.61
C LEU A 72 1.78 -6.88 9.32
N VAL A 73 3.09 -6.75 9.49
CA VAL A 73 3.95 -7.70 10.25
C VAL A 73 4.49 -6.95 11.45
N GLN A 74 4.22 -7.43 12.67
CA GLN A 74 4.53 -6.70 13.90
C GLN A 74 5.42 -7.51 14.85
N GLY A 75 6.24 -6.80 15.61
CA GLY A 75 7.08 -7.38 16.62
C GLY A 75 8.37 -7.99 16.09
N LEU A 76 8.89 -7.49 14.99
CA LEU A 76 10.15 -7.94 14.40
C LEU A 76 11.35 -7.37 15.15
N SER A 77 12.42 -8.18 15.28
CA SER A 77 13.75 -7.67 15.60
C SER A 77 14.30 -6.85 14.41
N GLU A 78 15.34 -6.06 14.65
CA GLU A 78 16.01 -5.33 13.58
C GLU A 78 16.54 -6.26 12.48
N GLU A 79 17.15 -7.38 12.87
CA GLU A 79 17.67 -8.37 11.93
C GLU A 79 16.57 -8.99 11.07
N GLN A 80 15.46 -9.40 11.69
CA GLN A 80 14.29 -9.94 10.99
C GLN A 80 13.68 -8.90 10.02
N PHE A 81 13.58 -7.65 10.46
CA PHE A 81 13.11 -6.56 9.59
C PHE A 81 14.03 -6.36 8.37
N GLN A 82 15.35 -6.40 8.56
CA GLN A 82 16.31 -6.30 7.45
C GLN A 82 16.22 -7.50 6.48
N GLN A 83 15.97 -8.69 6.99
CA GLN A 83 15.75 -9.88 6.16
C GLN A 83 14.45 -9.75 5.36
N LEU A 84 13.38 -9.26 5.98
CA LEU A 84 12.11 -8.98 5.32
C LEU A 84 12.28 -7.95 4.20
N LYS A 85 12.97 -6.85 4.46
CA LYS A 85 13.22 -5.77 3.50
C LYS A 85 14.03 -6.22 2.28
N ARG A 86 14.88 -7.24 2.42
CA ARG A 86 15.71 -7.79 1.32
C ARG A 86 15.04 -8.90 0.54
N ASN A 87 13.89 -9.40 0.99
CA ASN A 87 13.23 -10.53 0.34
C ASN A 87 12.49 -10.10 -0.92
N ALA A 88 12.79 -10.78 -2.04
CA ALA A 88 12.23 -10.48 -3.36
C ALA A 88 10.71 -10.72 -3.49
N MET A 89 10.08 -11.36 -2.50
CA MET A 89 8.63 -11.58 -2.43
C MET A 89 7.87 -10.25 -2.28
N PHE A 90 8.51 -9.27 -1.63
CA PHE A 90 7.90 -7.97 -1.40
C PHE A 90 8.27 -6.97 -2.50
N GLU A 91 7.30 -6.17 -2.89
CA GLU A 91 7.50 -5.01 -3.76
C GLU A 91 7.93 -3.80 -2.94
N LYS A 92 7.23 -3.57 -1.82
CA LYS A 92 7.54 -2.51 -0.86
C LYS A 92 7.49 -3.04 0.56
N VAL A 93 8.39 -2.55 1.40
CA VAL A 93 8.43 -2.80 2.83
C VAL A 93 8.65 -1.47 3.52
N GLY A 94 7.65 -1.00 4.24
CA GLY A 94 7.73 0.20 5.07
C GLY A 94 8.12 -0.15 6.49
N CYS A 95 8.88 0.72 7.15
CA CYS A 95 9.28 0.61 8.54
C CYS A 95 8.39 1.46 9.43
N TRP A 96 7.79 0.85 10.42
CA TRP A 96 7.01 1.51 11.45
C TRP A 96 7.52 1.11 12.84
N ILE A 97 7.82 2.08 13.69
CA ILE A 97 8.18 1.84 15.08
C ILE A 97 7.26 2.68 15.96
N PRO A 98 6.24 2.08 16.58
CA PRO A 98 5.40 2.80 17.52
C PRO A 98 6.22 3.16 18.77
N VAL A 99 6.13 4.41 19.18
CA VAL A 99 6.77 4.92 20.41
C VAL A 99 5.78 4.86 21.55
N GLU A 100 4.78 5.75 21.59
CA GLU A 100 3.75 5.79 22.64
C GLU A 100 2.56 6.66 22.22
N ILE A 101 1.50 6.66 23.02
CA ILE A 101 0.32 7.50 22.81
C ILE A 101 0.51 8.83 23.54
N MET A 102 0.24 9.93 22.87
CA MET A 102 0.25 11.26 23.46
C MET A 102 -0.81 11.40 24.56
N THR A 103 -0.44 12.05 25.65
CA THR A 103 -1.33 12.30 26.79
C THR A 103 -1.89 13.72 26.81
N ASN A 104 -1.33 14.64 26.05
CA ASN A 104 -1.71 16.04 26.02
C ASN A 104 -2.65 16.45 24.87
N THR A 105 -3.20 15.48 24.14
CA THR A 105 -4.28 15.71 23.16
C THR A 105 -5.64 15.83 23.84
N ASN A 106 -6.55 16.65 23.29
CA ASN A 106 -7.83 16.97 23.93
C ASN A 106 -8.97 16.06 23.45
N ARG A 107 -9.11 15.85 22.15
CA ARG A 107 -10.25 15.18 21.52
C ARG A 107 -9.86 13.99 20.66
N ARG A 108 -8.58 13.87 20.33
CA ARG A 108 -8.07 12.85 19.40
C ARG A 108 -7.06 11.97 20.11
N VAL A 109 -7.02 10.74 19.69
CA VAL A 109 -5.91 9.84 20.05
C VAL A 109 -4.81 10.08 19.03
N ALA A 110 -3.65 10.51 19.48
CA ALA A 110 -2.47 10.68 18.66
C ALA A 110 -1.36 9.74 19.15
N GLU A 111 -0.78 9.01 18.22
CA GLU A 111 0.34 8.11 18.48
C GLU A 111 1.64 8.80 18.05
N VAL A 112 2.69 8.65 18.84
CA VAL A 112 4.04 9.04 18.46
C VAL A 112 4.70 7.83 17.84
N ASP A 113 5.15 7.98 16.61
CA ASP A 113 5.66 6.86 15.82
C ASP A 113 6.87 7.30 14.99
N TYR A 114 7.73 6.34 14.68
CA TYR A 114 8.69 6.51 13.58
C TYR A 114 8.19 5.81 12.33
N ALA A 115 8.36 6.45 11.18
CA ALA A 115 8.07 5.88 9.88
C ALA A 115 9.17 6.24 8.86
N ASP A 116 9.62 5.25 8.10
CA ASP A 116 10.49 5.54 6.94
C ASP A 116 9.66 6.07 5.76
N GLN A 117 10.34 6.58 4.72
CA GLN A 117 9.69 7.17 3.54
C GLN A 117 8.69 6.20 2.88
N THR A 118 9.06 4.91 2.78
CA THR A 118 8.19 3.88 2.19
C THR A 118 6.93 3.69 3.03
N GLN A 119 7.06 3.74 4.34
CA GLN A 119 5.92 3.63 5.27
C GLN A 119 4.97 4.82 5.15
N LEU A 120 5.51 6.05 5.05
CA LEU A 120 4.69 7.24 4.83
C LEU A 120 3.87 7.14 3.54
N GLU A 121 4.45 6.59 2.47
CA GLU A 121 3.73 6.35 1.21
C GLU A 121 2.63 5.30 1.37
N ILE A 122 2.93 4.15 1.99
CA ILE A 122 1.98 3.05 2.20
C ILE A 122 0.79 3.50 3.05
N ARG A 123 1.04 4.30 4.09
CA ARG A 123 -0.01 4.81 4.99
C ARG A 123 -0.60 6.14 4.56
N MET A 124 -0.22 6.67 3.39
CA MET A 124 -0.73 7.94 2.86
C MET A 124 -0.48 9.13 3.80
N LEU A 125 0.64 9.10 4.55
CA LEU A 125 1.06 10.13 5.48
C LEU A 125 2.14 11.04 4.87
N THR A 126 2.27 11.08 3.56
CA THR A 126 3.23 11.96 2.88
C THR A 126 2.92 13.44 3.18
N PRO A 127 3.94 14.26 3.47
CA PRO A 127 3.72 15.67 3.76
C PRO A 127 3.00 16.39 2.60
N ARG A 128 1.92 17.10 2.93
CA ARG A 128 1.28 18.06 2.02
C ARG A 128 2.12 19.33 1.92
N THR A 129 2.72 19.73 3.04
CA THR A 129 3.55 20.93 3.17
C THR A 129 4.77 20.59 4.01
N GLY A 130 5.93 21.12 3.64
CA GLY A 130 7.19 20.82 4.33
C GLY A 130 7.79 19.48 3.92
N SER A 131 8.44 18.80 4.84
CA SER A 131 9.14 17.53 4.62
C SER A 131 9.01 16.57 5.80
N ALA A 132 9.34 15.31 5.58
CA ALA A 132 9.51 14.34 6.66
C ALA A 132 10.64 14.79 7.61
N PRO A 133 10.53 14.50 8.92
CA PRO A 133 11.48 14.95 9.93
C PRO A 133 12.84 14.29 9.72
N GLN A 134 13.91 15.09 9.87
CA GLN A 134 15.29 14.65 9.75
C GLN A 134 16.07 14.82 11.05
N LYS A 135 15.83 15.92 11.79
CA LYS A 135 16.51 16.21 13.05
C LYS A 135 15.72 15.65 14.22
N ALA A 136 16.38 15.43 15.32
CA ALA A 136 15.78 14.84 16.54
C ALA A 136 14.62 15.67 17.11
N ASN A 137 14.62 16.98 16.91
CA ASN A 137 13.57 17.88 17.36
C ASN A 137 12.52 18.21 16.28
N GLU A 138 12.49 17.47 15.15
CA GLU A 138 11.53 17.68 14.08
C GLU A 138 10.42 16.62 14.09
N VAL A 139 9.20 17.04 13.71
CA VAL A 139 8.06 16.13 13.56
C VAL A 139 7.26 16.42 12.30
N LEU A 140 6.68 15.35 11.74
CA LEU A 140 5.61 15.41 10.76
C LEU A 140 4.28 15.14 11.48
N VAL A 141 3.32 16.03 11.34
CA VAL A 141 2.06 16.03 12.12
C VAL A 141 0.86 16.29 11.22
N SER A 142 -0.31 15.80 11.62
CA SER A 142 -1.55 16.13 10.91
C SER A 142 -2.04 17.55 11.23
N ALA A 143 -2.72 18.17 10.26
CA ALA A 143 -3.41 19.44 10.49
C ALA A 143 -4.44 19.33 11.63
N ASN A 144 -5.03 18.17 11.84
CA ASN A 144 -6.02 17.93 12.89
C ASN A 144 -5.42 17.93 14.28
N ILE A 145 -4.21 17.37 14.48
CA ILE A 145 -3.50 17.40 15.78
C ILE A 145 -3.13 18.84 16.12
N LEU A 146 -2.61 19.62 15.17
CA LEU A 146 -2.30 21.05 15.38
C LEU A 146 -3.54 21.81 15.83
N LYS A 147 -4.67 21.58 15.18
CA LYS A 147 -5.95 22.17 15.54
C LYS A 147 -6.43 21.74 16.93
N ASP A 148 -6.26 20.48 17.30
CA ASP A 148 -6.65 19.95 18.61
C ASP A 148 -5.83 20.58 19.74
N LEU A 149 -4.57 20.87 19.48
CA LEU A 149 -3.65 21.55 20.41
C LEU A 149 -3.73 23.09 20.35
N ASN A 150 -4.58 23.67 19.48
CA ASN A 150 -4.69 25.10 19.20
C ASN A 150 -3.37 25.73 18.72
N ILE A 151 -2.60 24.98 17.92
CA ILE A 151 -1.35 25.44 17.32
C ILE A 151 -1.61 25.86 15.88
N GLU A 152 -0.97 26.96 15.43
CA GLU A 152 -1.08 27.44 14.05
C GLU A 152 -0.54 26.39 13.05
N GLU A 153 -1.28 26.14 11.98
CA GLU A 153 -0.87 25.23 10.91
C GLU A 153 0.25 25.85 10.06
N LYS A 154 1.49 25.75 10.57
CA LYS A 154 2.67 26.37 9.98
C LYS A 154 3.92 25.53 10.18
N ILE A 155 4.76 25.42 9.15
CA ILE A 155 6.11 24.86 9.27
C ILE A 155 6.95 25.73 10.19
N GLY A 156 7.68 25.08 11.12
CA GLY A 156 8.47 25.76 12.15
C GLY A 156 7.67 26.12 13.41
N ALA A 157 6.38 25.79 13.48
CA ALA A 157 5.61 25.90 14.72
C ALA A 157 6.17 24.95 15.78
N GLU A 158 6.17 25.37 17.04
CA GLU A 158 6.53 24.54 18.19
C GLU A 158 5.31 23.72 18.62
N ILE A 159 5.53 22.44 18.89
CA ILE A 159 4.50 21.51 19.35
C ILE A 159 5.01 20.74 20.56
N PRO A 160 4.35 20.80 21.73
CA PRO A 160 4.68 19.96 22.86
C PRO A 160 4.15 18.55 22.63
N ILE A 161 5.02 17.56 22.83
CA ILE A 161 4.66 16.14 22.80
C ILE A 161 4.87 15.58 24.19
N GLU A 162 3.79 15.09 24.77
CA GLU A 162 3.82 14.44 26.07
C GLU A 162 3.26 13.04 25.98
N PHE A 163 3.95 12.09 26.56
CA PHE A 163 3.45 10.72 26.68
C PHE A 163 3.97 10.04 27.94
N LYS A 164 3.26 9.01 28.37
CA LYS A 164 3.63 8.22 29.53
C LYS A 164 4.04 6.83 29.09
N ASN A 165 5.26 6.43 29.40
CA ASN A 165 5.68 5.05 29.18
C ASN A 165 4.81 4.11 30.02
N ARG A 166 4.21 3.11 29.39
CA ARG A 166 3.27 2.18 30.04
C ARG A 166 3.96 1.22 30.99
N GLN A 167 5.24 0.95 30.80
CA GLN A 167 6.02 0.03 31.65
C GLN A 167 6.56 0.73 32.88
N SER A 168 7.36 1.77 32.70
CA SER A 168 8.00 2.49 33.80
C SER A 168 7.07 3.49 34.48
N GLY A 169 6.00 3.92 33.82
CA GLY A 169 5.13 4.99 34.29
C GLY A 169 5.76 6.38 34.19
N GLN A 170 6.96 6.50 33.61
CA GLN A 170 7.66 7.76 33.43
C GLN A 170 6.97 8.63 32.40
N MET A 171 6.87 9.94 32.72
CA MET A 171 6.39 10.96 31.78
C MET A 171 7.56 11.52 30.99
N TYR A 172 7.37 11.61 29.69
CA TYR A 172 8.28 12.25 28.76
C TYR A 172 7.63 13.51 28.19
N HIS A 173 8.43 14.56 28.06
CA HIS A 173 8.03 15.83 27.48
C HIS A 173 9.10 16.30 26.49
N PHE A 174 8.66 16.64 25.27
CA PHE A 174 9.53 17.14 24.21
C PHE A 174 8.89 18.34 23.53
N ASP A 175 9.65 19.43 23.41
CA ASP A 175 9.29 20.56 22.57
C ASP A 175 9.83 20.33 21.16
N MET A 176 8.94 20.05 20.22
CA MET A 176 9.28 19.65 18.86
C MET A 176 8.92 20.76 17.88
N ILE A 177 9.54 20.71 16.70
CA ILE A 177 9.33 21.68 15.62
C ILE A 177 8.62 20.97 14.46
N VAL A 178 7.53 21.53 13.98
CA VAL A 178 6.81 21.02 12.82
C VAL A 178 7.64 21.19 11.56
N SER A 179 8.17 20.10 11.03
CA SER A 179 8.91 20.05 9.75
C SER A 179 8.02 19.75 8.55
N GLY A 180 6.89 19.07 8.79
CA GLY A 180 5.92 18.72 7.77
C GLY A 180 4.52 18.59 8.31
N ILE A 181 3.54 18.80 7.42
CA ILE A 181 2.12 18.68 7.74
C ILE A 181 1.47 17.76 6.70
N TYR A 182 0.73 16.76 7.16
CA TYR A 182 0.00 15.83 6.29
C TYR A 182 -1.51 15.91 6.50
N ASP A 183 -2.28 15.46 5.50
CA ASP A 183 -3.73 15.29 5.61
C ASP A 183 -4.05 13.86 6.04
N THR A 184 -4.82 13.71 7.11
CA THR A 184 -5.16 12.41 7.66
C THR A 184 -6.06 11.63 6.70
N PRO A 185 -5.67 10.43 6.25
CA PRO A 185 -6.51 9.58 5.41
C PRO A 185 -7.71 9.02 6.17
N ASN A 186 -7.56 8.84 7.48
CA ASN A 186 -8.55 8.26 8.37
C ASN A 186 -8.61 9.04 9.70
N GLU A 187 -9.81 9.43 10.14
CA GLU A 187 -9.99 10.26 11.34
C GLU A 187 -9.91 9.48 12.67
N LYS A 188 -9.73 8.17 12.66
CA LYS A 188 -9.81 7.34 13.87
C LYS A 188 -8.53 7.32 14.70
N SER A 189 -7.39 7.35 14.06
CA SER A 189 -6.08 7.42 14.72
C SER A 189 -5.18 8.37 13.95
N GLU A 190 -4.42 9.16 14.66
CA GLU A 190 -3.51 10.12 14.10
C GLU A 190 -2.11 9.90 14.65
N SER A 191 -1.10 10.12 13.83
CA SER A 191 0.29 9.90 14.22
C SER A 191 1.08 11.19 14.16
N VAL A 192 1.93 11.36 15.15
CA VAL A 192 3.04 12.33 15.13
C VAL A 192 4.29 11.54 14.79
N ILE A 193 4.81 11.77 13.60
CA ILE A 193 5.96 11.03 13.11
C ILE A 193 7.24 11.75 13.54
N VAL A 194 8.08 11.03 14.27
CA VAL A 194 9.41 11.47 14.70
C VAL A 194 10.48 11.00 13.72
N SER A 195 11.66 11.64 13.79
CA SER A 195 12.80 11.25 12.98
C SER A 195 13.55 10.02 13.55
N LYS A 196 14.40 9.40 12.73
CA LYS A 196 15.34 8.39 13.20
C LYS A 196 16.32 8.97 14.23
N ALA A 197 16.76 10.22 14.04
CA ALA A 197 17.64 10.92 14.96
C ALA A 197 17.00 11.08 16.35
N PHE A 198 15.68 11.29 16.45
CA PHE A 198 14.97 11.33 17.73
C PHE A 198 15.16 10.03 18.52
N MET A 199 15.01 8.88 17.85
CA MET A 199 15.19 7.59 18.51
C MET A 199 16.65 7.32 18.91
N GLU A 200 17.59 7.73 18.05
CA GLU A 200 19.03 7.58 18.30
C GLU A 200 19.54 8.46 19.46
N GLU A 201 18.95 9.64 19.66
CA GLU A 201 19.25 10.55 20.77
C GLU A 201 18.56 10.13 22.08
N ASN A 202 17.55 9.24 22.04
CA ASN A 202 16.80 8.78 23.22
C ASN A 202 16.88 7.26 23.42
N PRO A 203 18.06 6.64 23.48
CA PRO A 203 18.21 5.19 23.49
C PRO A 203 17.64 4.54 24.75
N GLU A 204 17.73 5.19 25.92
CA GLU A 204 17.18 4.67 27.19
C GLU A 204 15.66 4.56 27.12
N MET A 205 14.99 5.61 26.64
CA MET A 205 13.56 5.63 26.41
C MET A 205 13.14 4.53 25.43
N MET A 206 13.85 4.38 24.31
CA MET A 206 13.54 3.35 23.30
C MET A 206 13.76 1.94 23.85
N ASN A 207 14.74 1.72 24.70
CA ASN A 207 14.94 0.45 25.38
C ASN A 207 13.81 0.12 26.36
N GLU A 208 13.32 1.10 27.12
CA GLU A 208 12.15 0.92 27.99
C GLU A 208 10.90 0.56 27.20
N ILE A 209 10.66 1.26 26.07
CA ILE A 209 9.55 0.95 25.16
C ILE A 209 9.67 -0.47 24.60
N ALA A 210 10.86 -0.89 24.20
CA ALA A 210 11.13 -2.23 23.69
C ALA A 210 10.80 -3.32 24.70
N GLN A 211 11.13 -3.13 25.97
CA GLN A 211 10.83 -4.08 27.04
C GLN A 211 9.34 -4.30 27.27
N GLY A 212 8.52 -3.32 26.90
CA GLY A 212 7.06 -3.39 27.03
C GLY A 212 6.34 -4.05 25.86
N ARG A 213 7.06 -4.46 24.82
CA ARG A 213 6.45 -5.00 23.61
C ARG A 213 6.45 -6.52 23.56
N GLU A 214 5.38 -7.06 23.01
CA GLU A 214 5.30 -8.48 22.66
C GLU A 214 6.15 -8.75 21.39
N GLY A 215 6.83 -9.88 21.33
CA GLY A 215 7.54 -10.37 20.17
C GLY A 215 9.04 -10.20 20.21
N CYS A 216 9.67 -10.32 19.05
CA CYS A 216 11.14 -10.30 18.93
C CYS A 216 11.74 -8.89 19.03
N GLY A 217 10.94 -7.83 18.83
CA GLY A 217 11.43 -6.46 18.84
C GLY A 217 10.37 -5.40 18.56
N ILE A 218 10.85 -4.21 18.27
CA ILE A 218 10.01 -3.00 18.12
C ILE A 218 9.64 -2.66 16.68
N TYR A 219 10.16 -3.39 15.70
CA TYR A 219 9.94 -3.10 14.29
C TYR A 219 8.62 -3.70 13.83
N ASP A 220 7.76 -2.84 13.31
CA ASP A 220 6.57 -3.21 12.56
C ASP A 220 6.80 -2.90 11.08
N ALA A 221 6.22 -3.67 10.19
CA ALA A 221 6.34 -3.48 8.76
C ALA A 221 4.99 -3.57 8.06
N ASP A 222 4.62 -2.54 7.33
CA ASP A 222 3.59 -2.66 6.30
C ASP A 222 4.23 -3.15 5.01
N VAL A 223 3.68 -4.18 4.41
CA VAL A 223 4.25 -4.82 3.23
C VAL A 223 3.29 -4.82 2.04
N ILE A 224 3.82 -4.56 0.85
CA ILE A 224 3.13 -4.77 -0.42
C ILE A 224 3.83 -5.94 -1.12
N MET A 225 3.08 -6.98 -1.46
CA MET A 225 3.59 -8.16 -2.12
C MET A 225 3.61 -7.98 -3.65
N ARG A 226 4.58 -8.63 -4.33
CA ARG A 226 4.56 -8.69 -5.81
C ARG A 226 3.43 -9.56 -6.35
N ASP A 227 2.97 -10.51 -5.55
CA ASP A 227 1.86 -11.40 -5.84
C ASP A 227 1.03 -11.53 -4.56
N SER A 228 -0.13 -10.90 -4.56
CA SER A 228 -1.07 -10.83 -3.43
C SER A 228 -1.90 -12.11 -3.26
N SER A 229 -1.50 -13.23 -3.86
CA SER A 229 -2.12 -14.52 -3.60
C SER A 229 -1.58 -15.13 -2.30
N MET A 230 -2.46 -15.74 -1.51
CA MET A 230 -2.10 -16.43 -0.26
C MET A 230 -1.20 -15.60 0.68
N VAL A 231 -1.53 -14.31 0.84
CA VAL A 231 -0.72 -13.33 1.58
C VAL A 231 -0.34 -13.84 2.98
N LYS A 232 -1.33 -14.31 3.74
CA LYS A 232 -1.13 -14.74 5.12
C LYS A 232 -0.19 -15.94 5.21
N GLU A 233 -0.45 -16.95 4.40
CA GLU A 233 0.30 -18.20 4.40
C GLU A 233 1.76 -17.97 4.03
N ARG A 234 2.00 -17.23 2.95
CA ARG A 234 3.34 -16.93 2.44
C ARG A 234 4.17 -16.07 3.40
N ILE A 235 3.55 -15.03 3.98
CA ILE A 235 4.25 -14.19 4.98
C ILE A 235 4.50 -14.98 6.25
N SER A 236 3.55 -15.80 6.72
CA SER A 236 3.74 -16.64 7.91
C SER A 236 4.84 -17.67 7.71
N GLU A 237 4.94 -18.28 6.54
CA GLU A 237 6.02 -19.21 6.20
C GLU A 237 7.38 -18.49 6.19
N PHE A 238 7.44 -17.29 5.60
CA PHE A 238 8.64 -16.47 5.62
C PHE A 238 9.04 -16.09 7.07
N VAL A 239 8.08 -15.64 7.89
CA VAL A 239 8.33 -15.30 9.30
C VAL A 239 8.91 -16.49 10.07
N ARG A 240 8.38 -17.71 9.87
CA ARG A 240 8.96 -18.91 10.47
C ARG A 240 10.40 -19.17 9.98
N SER A 241 10.68 -18.92 8.71
CA SER A 241 12.02 -19.13 8.13
C SER A 241 13.09 -18.21 8.70
N ILE A 242 12.68 -17.05 9.23
CA ILE A 242 13.57 -16.07 9.89
C ILE A 242 13.51 -16.15 11.43
N GLY A 243 12.99 -17.25 11.98
CA GLY A 243 12.96 -17.52 13.41
C GLY A 243 11.82 -16.90 14.20
N GLY A 244 10.85 -16.26 13.54
CA GLY A 244 9.64 -15.76 14.17
C GLY A 244 8.55 -16.85 14.30
N ASN A 245 7.63 -16.67 15.24
CA ASN A 245 6.47 -17.53 15.42
C ASN A 245 5.18 -16.75 15.16
N PRO A 246 4.50 -16.95 14.02
CA PRO A 246 3.25 -16.23 13.73
C PRO A 246 2.00 -16.87 14.35
N ASP A 247 2.12 -18.06 14.91
CA ASP A 247 0.99 -18.90 15.31
C ASP A 247 0.69 -18.87 16.81
N ASP A 248 1.70 -18.63 17.63
CA ASP A 248 1.56 -18.65 19.09
C ASP A 248 1.93 -17.27 19.68
N ARG A 249 0.92 -16.55 20.14
CA ARG A 249 1.07 -15.23 20.75
C ARG A 249 1.83 -15.27 22.09
N SER A 250 1.87 -16.41 22.76
CA SER A 250 2.57 -16.56 24.03
C SER A 250 4.08 -16.87 23.87
N ALA A 251 4.52 -17.14 22.65
CA ALA A 251 5.92 -17.42 22.37
C ALA A 251 6.77 -16.14 22.47
N GLU A 252 7.96 -16.26 23.05
CA GLU A 252 8.91 -15.13 23.13
C GLU A 252 9.30 -14.57 21.77
N ASN A 253 9.28 -15.42 20.73
CA ASN A 253 9.58 -15.05 19.35
C ASN A 253 8.29 -14.78 18.52
N TYR A 254 7.20 -14.40 19.15
CA TYR A 254 5.96 -14.09 18.46
C TYR A 254 6.14 -12.95 17.48
N VAL A 255 5.69 -13.14 16.25
CA VAL A 255 5.61 -12.12 15.21
C VAL A 255 4.21 -12.14 14.62
N ARG A 256 3.45 -11.10 14.87
CA ARG A 256 2.08 -11.02 14.37
C ARG A 256 2.05 -10.77 12.86
N VAL A 257 1.31 -11.60 12.13
CA VAL A 257 1.01 -11.40 10.70
C VAL A 257 -0.47 -11.09 10.56
N ALA A 258 -0.79 -9.86 10.17
CA ALA A 258 -2.16 -9.38 9.98
C ALA A 258 -2.38 -9.02 8.50
N PRO A 259 -2.93 -9.94 7.68
CA PRO A 259 -3.22 -9.65 6.28
C PRO A 259 -4.37 -8.65 6.15
N ASN A 260 -4.29 -7.79 5.15
CA ASN A 260 -5.41 -6.97 4.73
C ASN A 260 -6.33 -7.81 3.86
N THR A 261 -7.27 -8.51 4.52
CA THR A 261 -8.19 -9.45 3.85
C THR A 261 -9.06 -8.76 2.80
N PHE A 262 -9.24 -7.46 2.89
CA PHE A 262 -10.05 -6.71 1.93
C PHE A 262 -9.29 -6.51 0.61
N LEU A 263 -8.03 -6.11 0.66
CA LEU A 263 -7.19 -5.93 -0.53
C LEU A 263 -6.82 -7.29 -1.14
N SER A 264 -6.46 -8.28 -0.32
CA SER A 264 -6.07 -9.62 -0.79
C SER A 264 -7.21 -10.39 -1.47
N ASN A 265 -8.46 -10.21 -1.03
CA ASN A 265 -9.62 -10.88 -1.63
C ASN A 265 -10.14 -10.18 -2.90
N ASN A 266 -9.82 -8.89 -3.10
CA ASN A 266 -10.28 -8.11 -4.24
C ASN A 266 -9.21 -7.90 -5.31
N SER A 267 -7.98 -8.38 -5.11
CA SER A 267 -6.92 -8.26 -6.10
C SER A 267 -7.27 -9.01 -7.39
N GLY A 268 -7.88 -8.28 -8.33
CA GLY A 268 -7.98 -8.63 -9.76
C GLY A 268 -8.80 -9.87 -10.17
N GLY A 269 -9.11 -10.78 -9.26
CA GLY A 269 -9.72 -12.05 -9.61
C GLY A 269 -11.23 -11.97 -9.87
N SER A 270 -11.99 -11.32 -9.01
CA SER A 270 -13.46 -11.41 -9.04
C SER A 270 -14.10 -10.66 -10.21
N ILE A 271 -13.57 -9.50 -10.61
CA ILE A 271 -14.12 -8.74 -11.75
C ILE A 271 -13.72 -9.38 -13.06
N MET A 272 -12.49 -9.90 -13.19
CA MET A 272 -12.09 -10.65 -14.40
C MET A 272 -12.91 -11.92 -14.61
N TRP A 273 -13.26 -12.65 -13.56
CA TRP A 273 -14.15 -13.81 -13.66
C TRP A 273 -15.59 -13.43 -14.02
N LEU A 274 -16.08 -12.30 -13.54
CA LEU A 274 -17.40 -11.77 -13.91
C LEU A 274 -17.44 -11.35 -15.38
N VAL A 275 -16.38 -10.70 -15.87
CA VAL A 275 -16.22 -10.33 -17.29
C VAL A 275 -16.06 -11.59 -18.15
N ALA A 276 -15.23 -12.54 -17.73
CA ALA A 276 -15.06 -13.81 -18.44
C ALA A 276 -16.35 -14.65 -18.45
N GLY A 277 -17.12 -14.64 -17.35
CA GLY A 277 -18.43 -15.31 -17.25
C GLY A 277 -19.49 -14.72 -18.17
N VAL A 278 -19.51 -13.40 -18.34
CA VAL A 278 -20.44 -12.72 -19.26
C VAL A 278 -20.09 -12.97 -20.73
N PHE A 279 -18.81 -13.05 -21.06
CA PHE A 279 -18.37 -13.26 -22.45
C PHE A 279 -18.10 -14.74 -22.80
N GLY A 280 -17.98 -15.64 -21.82
CA GLY A 280 -17.85 -17.08 -22.05
C GLY A 280 -19.17 -17.80 -22.27
N VAL A 281 -20.30 -17.11 -22.15
CA VAL A 281 -21.67 -17.64 -22.40
C VAL A 281 -22.21 -17.14 -23.76
N LEU A 282 -21.47 -16.29 -24.46
CA LEU A 282 -21.75 -15.87 -25.85
C LEU A 282 -20.83 -16.56 -26.83
#